data_f2938ed0890e7f0063bea4a085ee2452
#
_entry.id   f2938ed0890e7f0063bea4a085ee2452
#
_cell.length_a   1.000
_cell.length_b   1.000
_cell.length_c   1.000
_cell.angle_alpha   90.00
_cell.angle_beta   90.00
_cell.angle_gamma   90.00
#
_symmetry.space_group_name_H-M   'P 1'
#
loop_
_entity.id
_entity.type
_entity.pdbx_description
1 polymer ?
#
loop_
_entity_poly.entity_id
_entity_poly.type
_entity_poly.pdbx_seq_one_letter_code
_entity_poly.pdbx_strand_id
1 'polypeptide(L)'
;MALVLIASLSGCNKEKSEEPTADTAPEASIEAAAGDAVSSAGFAYVTSQDAGVSVIDLATMQVTKTFDVKAAGPRGLGITDDGKKLIVATRENESISVIDTATGEVTQQIPVGKNPEFVRVKGNFVYISSEPSAKGGPPPKPGSAKVEENEDAEEKIPAKIAVVDLIKGEKVREITGGPETEGIEFSKDGKNLVITNEADNTVTVHNIEDGSLVKTISTHELGDRPRGIKVSPDGNTYLATLEYGNKFMVLDKDFNVVRTVDTAETPYGIAYDSKGERIFVAANKAKVLQVFNAKTYEKIKDIPTANRCWHFSFTPDEKQILLACGKSDAILVIDAEKLEVTKQIEVKNLPWGIVTYPKAMGSLDAKSN
;
A
#
# COMPACT_ATOMS: atom_id res chain seq x y z
N MET A 1 -77.16 -17.27 -3.53
CA MET A 1 -77.79 -17.97 -2.39
C MET A 1 -77.01 -17.60 -1.16
N ALA A 2 -77.54 -16.63 -0.48
CA ALA A 2 -78.34 -16.63 0.75
C ALA A 2 -77.41 -16.84 1.97
N LEU A 3 -77.13 -15.73 2.66
CA LEU A 3 -77.82 -15.20 3.88
C LEU A 3 -77.73 -16.16 5.05
N VAL A 4 -77.22 -15.71 6.21
CA VAL A 4 -78.03 -15.16 7.32
C VAL A 4 -77.10 -14.65 8.42
N LEU A 5 -77.38 -13.42 8.84
CA LEU A 5 -77.04 -12.76 10.15
C LEU A 5 -77.58 -13.53 11.35
N ILE A 6 -76.98 -13.36 12.53
CA ILE A 6 -77.73 -13.07 13.75
C ILE A 6 -76.81 -12.32 14.75
N ALA A 7 -77.24 -11.17 15.20
CA ALA A 7 -76.74 -10.38 16.29
C ALA A 7 -77.46 -10.77 17.59
N SER A 8 -76.84 -10.58 18.75
CA SER A 8 -77.58 -10.30 19.98
C SER A 8 -76.71 -9.54 21.00
N LEU A 9 -77.36 -8.54 21.53
CA LEU A 9 -76.98 -7.49 22.47
C LEU A 9 -77.00 -7.95 23.93
N SER A 10 -76.38 -7.11 24.73
CA SER A 10 -76.61 -6.75 26.17
C SER A 10 -75.51 -7.24 27.11
N GLY A 11 -74.99 -6.43 27.99
CA GLY A 11 -75.48 -5.22 28.66
C GLY A 11 -74.42 -4.64 29.59
N CYS A 12 -74.58 -3.42 29.96
CA CYS A 12 -73.79 -2.58 30.86
C CYS A 12 -73.45 -3.13 32.21
N ASN A 13 -72.27 -2.85 32.75
CA ASN A 13 -72.20 -2.26 34.10
C ASN A 13 -70.99 -1.33 34.25
N LYS A 14 -71.20 -0.17 34.86
CA LYS A 14 -70.24 0.86 35.22
C LYS A 14 -69.64 0.49 36.59
N GLU A 15 -68.33 0.53 36.69
CA GLU A 15 -67.70 0.92 37.94
C GLU A 15 -66.46 1.77 37.67
N LYS A 16 -66.42 2.92 38.38
CA LYS A 16 -65.31 3.87 38.43
C LYS A 16 -64.19 3.27 39.30
N SER A 17 -62.97 3.34 38.81
CA SER A 17 -61.80 3.36 39.72
C SER A 17 -60.70 4.23 39.07
N GLU A 18 -60.10 4.99 39.92
CA GLU A 18 -59.19 6.11 39.80
C GLU A 18 -57.92 5.84 38.95
N GLU A 19 -57.52 6.84 38.16
CA GLU A 19 -56.21 6.93 37.57
C GLU A 19 -55.12 7.09 38.63
N PRO A 20 -54.00 6.39 38.53
CA PRO A 20 -52.75 6.83 39.14
C PRO A 20 -51.94 7.65 38.13
N THR A 21 -51.56 8.82 38.59
CA THR A 21 -50.71 9.80 37.96
C THR A 21 -49.41 9.16 37.43
N ALA A 22 -49.10 9.42 36.13
CA ALA A 22 -47.84 9.07 35.51
C ALA A 22 -46.71 9.89 36.10
N ASP A 23 -45.79 9.18 36.73
CA ASP A 23 -44.50 9.70 37.14
C ASP A 23 -43.56 9.78 35.92
N THR A 24 -43.26 11.03 35.51
CA THR A 24 -42.35 11.32 34.42
C THR A 24 -40.91 11.00 34.87
N ALA A 25 -40.38 9.88 34.39
CA ALA A 25 -38.97 9.63 34.44
C ALA A 25 -38.22 10.63 33.53
N PRO A 26 -37.07 11.15 33.95
CA PRO A 26 -36.31 12.07 33.16
C PRO A 26 -35.73 11.35 31.92
N GLU A 27 -35.97 11.88 30.73
CA GLU A 27 -35.25 11.53 29.51
C GLU A 27 -33.76 11.79 29.74
N ALA A 28 -33.00 10.71 29.85
CA ALA A 28 -31.57 10.79 29.80
C ALA A 28 -31.17 11.13 28.35
N SER A 29 -30.82 12.37 28.12
CA SER A 29 -30.13 12.81 26.92
C SER A 29 -28.80 12.06 26.83
N ILE A 30 -28.74 11.11 25.90
CA ILE A 30 -27.47 10.51 25.49
C ILE A 30 -26.75 11.57 24.68
N GLU A 31 -25.97 12.41 25.33
CA GLU A 31 -24.91 13.16 24.64
C GLU A 31 -23.93 12.13 24.08
N ALA A 32 -23.93 12.02 22.75
CA ALA A 32 -22.91 11.30 22.02
C ALA A 32 -21.57 12.02 22.23
N ALA A 33 -20.79 11.58 23.20
CA ALA A 33 -19.39 11.91 23.29
C ALA A 33 -18.66 11.18 22.17
N ALA A 34 -18.62 11.81 20.98
CA ALA A 34 -17.70 11.44 19.92
C ALA A 34 -16.29 11.92 20.29
N GLY A 35 -15.69 11.26 21.25
CA GLY A 35 -14.25 11.26 21.43
C GLY A 35 -13.72 10.08 20.64
N ASP A 36 -13.09 10.33 19.47
CA ASP A 36 -12.32 9.32 18.75
C ASP A 36 -11.23 8.78 19.71
N ALA A 37 -11.52 7.67 20.38
CA ALA A 37 -10.51 6.93 21.10
C ALA A 37 -9.54 6.38 20.05
N VAL A 38 -8.33 6.93 19.98
CA VAL A 38 -7.26 6.44 19.11
C VAL A 38 -7.07 4.96 19.45
N SER A 39 -7.25 4.06 18.47
CA SER A 39 -7.02 2.63 18.66
C SER A 39 -5.62 2.41 19.19
N SER A 40 -5.47 1.69 20.29
CA SER A 40 -4.16 1.36 20.88
C SER A 40 -3.30 0.50 19.95
N ALA A 41 -3.92 -0.20 19.00
CA ALA A 41 -3.24 -1.01 17.99
C ALA A 41 -2.84 -0.20 16.74
N GLY A 42 -3.42 1.00 16.52
CA GLY A 42 -3.18 1.85 15.36
C GLY A 42 -4.11 1.58 14.18
N PHE A 43 -3.71 2.08 13.01
CA PHE A 43 -4.51 2.01 11.79
C PHE A 43 -3.70 1.51 10.60
N ALA A 44 -4.38 0.90 9.62
CA ALA A 44 -3.85 0.71 8.29
C ALA A 44 -4.62 1.61 7.30
N TYR A 45 -3.88 2.18 6.35
CA TYR A 45 -4.39 3.02 5.28
C TYR A 45 -4.20 2.31 3.95
N VAL A 46 -5.27 2.16 3.19
CA VAL A 46 -5.30 1.39 1.94
C VAL A 46 -5.78 2.28 0.81
N THR A 47 -4.95 2.49 -0.21
CA THR A 47 -5.39 3.14 -1.45
C THR A 47 -6.17 2.18 -2.33
N SER A 48 -7.28 2.63 -2.89
CA SER A 48 -8.05 1.92 -3.91
C SER A 48 -8.06 2.74 -5.19
N GLN A 49 -7.60 2.16 -6.32
CA GLN A 49 -7.31 2.90 -7.56
C GLN A 49 -8.53 3.66 -8.12
N ASP A 50 -9.74 3.13 -7.94
CA ASP A 50 -10.98 3.72 -8.42
C ASP A 50 -11.77 4.41 -7.29
N ALA A 51 -11.12 4.70 -6.16
CA ALA A 51 -11.77 5.35 -5.01
C ALA A 51 -10.76 6.24 -4.24
N GLY A 52 -10.86 6.28 -2.92
CA GLY A 52 -9.97 7.03 -2.04
C GLY A 52 -9.06 6.13 -1.20
N VAL A 53 -8.98 6.44 0.09
CA VAL A 53 -8.22 5.68 1.08
C VAL A 53 -9.16 5.09 2.12
N SER A 54 -9.17 3.76 2.22
CA SER A 54 -9.86 3.07 3.32
C SER A 54 -8.98 3.05 4.57
N VAL A 55 -9.58 3.33 5.73
CA VAL A 55 -8.91 3.27 7.04
C VAL A 55 -9.40 2.04 7.78
N ILE A 56 -8.48 1.15 8.10
CA ILE A 56 -8.74 -0.08 8.85
C ILE A 56 -8.23 0.11 10.27
N ASP A 57 -9.09 -0.06 11.26
CA ASP A 57 -8.71 -0.14 12.66
C ASP A 57 -8.05 -1.49 12.93
N LEU A 58 -6.81 -1.48 13.43
CA LEU A 58 -6.01 -2.69 13.64
C LEU A 58 -6.45 -3.51 14.87
N ALA A 59 -7.20 -2.92 15.80
CA ALA A 59 -7.74 -3.67 16.93
C ALA A 59 -8.93 -4.52 16.53
N THR A 60 -9.78 -4.03 15.64
CA THR A 60 -11.01 -4.70 15.19
C THR A 60 -10.86 -5.39 13.84
N MET A 61 -9.84 -5.04 13.06
CA MET A 61 -9.65 -5.46 11.67
C MET A 61 -10.90 -5.17 10.82
N GLN A 62 -11.40 -3.94 10.93
CA GLN A 62 -12.56 -3.47 10.18
C GLN A 62 -12.26 -2.11 9.53
N VAL A 63 -12.85 -1.87 8.37
CA VAL A 63 -12.85 -0.54 7.76
C VAL A 63 -13.76 0.37 8.58
N THR A 64 -13.21 1.46 9.08
CA THR A 64 -13.93 2.42 9.94
C THR A 64 -14.26 3.72 9.23
N LYS A 65 -13.41 4.14 8.30
CA LYS A 65 -13.53 5.40 7.56
C LYS A 65 -13.07 5.23 6.12
N THR A 66 -13.45 6.14 5.24
CA THR A 66 -12.88 6.29 3.91
C THR A 66 -12.58 7.78 3.69
N PHE A 67 -11.33 8.08 3.30
CA PHE A 67 -10.92 9.43 2.97
C PHE A 67 -11.05 9.66 1.47
N ASP A 68 -11.66 10.77 1.11
CA ASP A 68 -11.70 11.25 -0.27
C ASP A 68 -10.38 12.00 -0.56
N VAL A 69 -9.58 11.48 -1.47
CA VAL A 69 -8.28 12.09 -1.83
C VAL A 69 -8.40 13.33 -2.70
N LYS A 70 -9.62 13.72 -3.11
CA LYS A 70 -9.92 14.87 -3.99
C LYS A 70 -9.18 14.82 -5.34
N ALA A 71 -8.84 13.62 -5.79
CA ALA A 71 -8.10 13.38 -7.02
C ALA A 71 -8.35 11.94 -7.49
N ALA A 72 -8.07 11.64 -8.76
CA ALA A 72 -8.30 10.31 -9.33
C ALA A 72 -7.01 9.46 -9.37
N GLY A 73 -7.19 8.14 -9.37
CA GLY A 73 -6.12 7.16 -9.49
C GLY A 73 -5.15 7.12 -8.31
N PRO A 74 -5.61 7.01 -7.05
CA PRO A 74 -4.70 6.89 -5.92
C PRO A 74 -3.88 5.59 -6.00
N ARG A 75 -2.56 5.71 -5.81
CA ARG A 75 -1.60 4.61 -5.92
C ARG A 75 -0.76 4.48 -4.64
N GLY A 76 0.53 4.80 -4.73
CA GLY A 76 1.43 4.76 -3.59
C GLY A 76 1.03 5.72 -2.49
N LEU A 77 1.30 5.32 -1.27
CA LEU A 77 1.04 6.15 -0.11
C LEU A 77 2.17 6.01 0.91
N GLY A 78 2.33 7.07 1.69
CA GLY A 78 3.27 7.13 2.81
C GLY A 78 2.67 7.94 3.95
N ILE A 79 3.18 7.73 5.16
CA ILE A 79 2.70 8.42 6.35
C ILE A 79 3.86 9.08 7.09
N THR A 80 3.65 10.25 7.67
CA THR A 80 4.66 10.92 8.50
C THR A 80 4.95 10.14 9.78
N ASP A 81 6.13 10.34 10.37
CA ASP A 81 6.56 9.60 11.56
C ASP A 81 5.70 9.90 12.79
N ASP A 82 5.05 11.07 12.83
CA ASP A 82 4.09 11.45 13.86
C ASP A 82 2.66 10.96 13.56
N GLY A 83 2.43 10.33 12.40
CA GLY A 83 1.16 9.80 11.96
C GLY A 83 0.11 10.84 11.56
N LYS A 84 0.45 12.13 11.54
CA LYS A 84 -0.55 13.19 11.32
C LYS A 84 -0.87 13.47 9.87
N LYS A 85 0.05 13.15 8.96
CA LYS A 85 -0.15 13.38 7.53
C LYS A 85 0.00 12.08 6.77
N LEU A 86 -1.01 11.74 5.98
CA LEU A 86 -0.96 10.68 4.98
C LEU A 86 -0.73 11.34 3.62
N ILE A 87 0.24 10.85 2.88
CA ILE A 87 0.59 11.34 1.55
C ILE A 87 0.18 10.28 0.53
N VAL A 88 -0.60 10.67 -0.47
CA VAL A 88 -1.12 9.75 -1.50
C VAL A 88 -0.74 10.27 -2.88
N ALA A 89 -0.06 9.43 -3.68
CA ALA A 89 0.16 9.68 -5.09
C ALA A 89 -1.15 9.58 -5.86
N THR A 90 -1.49 10.59 -6.65
CA THR A 90 -2.73 10.69 -7.42
C THR A 90 -2.39 10.79 -8.90
N ARG A 91 -2.49 9.65 -9.56
CA ARG A 91 -1.98 9.37 -10.88
C ARG A 91 -2.48 10.31 -11.96
N GLU A 92 -3.81 10.45 -12.03
CA GLU A 92 -4.47 11.22 -13.08
C GLU A 92 -4.35 12.74 -12.88
N ASN A 93 -4.04 13.17 -11.64
CA ASN A 93 -3.87 14.58 -11.31
C ASN A 93 -2.40 15.02 -11.29
N GLU A 94 -1.46 14.13 -11.62
CA GLU A 94 -0.01 14.42 -11.63
C GLU A 94 0.49 15.06 -10.33
N SER A 95 -0.12 14.69 -9.19
CA SER A 95 0.08 15.34 -7.89
C SER A 95 0.14 14.33 -6.76
N ILE A 96 0.47 14.81 -5.58
CA ILE A 96 0.18 14.13 -4.31
C ILE A 96 -0.91 14.88 -3.56
N SER A 97 -1.77 14.12 -2.86
CA SER A 97 -2.68 14.67 -1.85
C SER A 97 -2.09 14.45 -0.46
N VAL A 98 -2.00 15.53 0.33
CA VAL A 98 -1.61 15.48 1.75
C VAL A 98 -2.86 15.54 2.58
N ILE A 99 -3.11 14.49 3.35
CA ILE A 99 -4.35 14.28 4.12
C ILE A 99 -4.03 14.36 5.61
N ASP A 100 -4.80 15.14 6.36
CA ASP A 100 -4.79 15.11 7.82
C ASP A 100 -5.47 13.80 8.28
N THR A 101 -4.75 12.97 9.03
CA THR A 101 -5.24 11.64 9.42
C THR A 101 -6.34 11.67 10.46
N ALA A 102 -6.46 12.75 11.25
CA ALA A 102 -7.50 12.88 12.25
C ALA A 102 -8.85 13.24 11.61
N THR A 103 -8.84 14.19 10.66
CA THR A 103 -10.06 14.65 10.00
C THR A 103 -10.39 13.90 8.71
N GLY A 104 -9.38 13.35 8.02
CA GLY A 104 -9.49 12.78 6.69
C GLY A 104 -9.57 13.82 5.57
N GLU A 105 -9.31 15.09 5.88
CA GLU A 105 -9.37 16.18 4.91
C GLU A 105 -8.05 16.33 4.15
N VAL A 106 -8.15 16.59 2.86
CA VAL A 106 -7.00 16.98 2.03
C VAL A 106 -6.61 18.42 2.39
N THR A 107 -5.44 18.57 2.97
CA THR A 107 -4.89 19.88 3.38
C THR A 107 -4.09 20.56 2.29
N GLN A 108 -3.49 19.77 1.40
CA GLN A 108 -2.68 20.25 0.27
C GLN A 108 -2.75 19.28 -0.90
N GLN A 109 -2.66 19.82 -2.11
CA GLN A 109 -2.36 19.08 -3.33
C GLN A 109 -1.11 19.70 -3.97
N ILE A 110 -0.07 18.88 -4.18
CA ILE A 110 1.24 19.36 -4.63
C ILE A 110 1.57 18.66 -5.96
N PRO A 111 1.76 19.43 -7.06
CA PRO A 111 2.17 18.87 -8.35
C PRO A 111 3.55 18.22 -8.26
N VAL A 112 3.68 16.98 -8.76
CA VAL A 112 4.92 16.21 -8.70
C VAL A 112 5.40 15.69 -10.06
N GLY A 113 4.55 15.73 -11.08
CA GLY A 113 4.82 15.24 -12.42
C GLY A 113 3.92 14.09 -12.81
N LYS A 114 4.07 13.61 -14.06
CA LYS A 114 3.19 12.62 -14.69
C LYS A 114 3.22 11.29 -13.97
N ASN A 115 2.02 10.72 -13.78
CA ASN A 115 1.82 9.35 -13.39
C ASN A 115 2.64 8.96 -12.13
N PRO A 116 2.45 9.65 -10.98
CA PRO A 116 3.16 9.33 -9.75
C PRO A 116 2.73 7.96 -9.21
N GLU A 117 3.72 7.16 -8.78
CA GLU A 117 3.52 5.77 -8.37
C GLU A 117 3.84 5.53 -6.89
N PHE A 118 5.10 5.42 -6.52
CA PHE A 118 5.50 5.16 -5.15
C PHE A 118 5.67 6.43 -4.33
N VAL A 119 5.46 6.29 -3.02
CA VAL A 119 5.67 7.36 -2.05
C VAL A 119 6.52 6.82 -0.91
N ARG A 120 7.61 7.52 -0.58
CA ARG A 120 8.43 7.26 0.60
C ARG A 120 8.61 8.53 1.40
N VAL A 121 8.37 8.46 2.70
CA VAL A 121 8.48 9.58 3.63
C VAL A 121 9.73 9.43 4.49
N LYS A 122 10.56 10.48 4.54
CA LYS A 122 11.75 10.53 5.39
C LYS A 122 11.83 11.89 6.07
N GLY A 123 11.53 11.94 7.37
CA GLY A 123 11.40 13.19 8.11
C GLY A 123 10.36 14.10 7.46
N ASN A 124 10.77 15.32 7.08
CA ASN A 124 9.89 16.29 6.43
C ASN A 124 9.86 16.17 4.90
N PHE A 125 10.60 15.24 4.31
CA PHE A 125 10.69 15.08 2.88
C PHE A 125 9.90 13.85 2.39
N VAL A 126 9.28 14.03 1.25
CA VAL A 126 8.58 12.94 0.52
C VAL A 126 9.26 12.75 -0.81
N TYR A 127 9.52 11.49 -1.14
CA TYR A 127 10.11 11.07 -2.41
C TYR A 127 9.04 10.31 -3.19
N ILE A 128 8.75 10.77 -4.41
CA ILE A 128 7.67 10.25 -5.23
C ILE A 128 8.26 9.82 -6.57
N SER A 129 8.13 8.53 -6.91
CA SER A 129 8.48 8.03 -8.24
C SER A 129 7.39 8.34 -9.27
N SER A 130 7.75 8.27 -10.54
CA SER A 130 6.82 8.53 -11.63
C SER A 130 7.08 7.62 -12.83
N GLU A 131 6.05 7.47 -13.67
CA GLU A 131 6.10 6.69 -14.92
C GLU A 131 5.64 7.56 -16.09
N PRO A 132 6.41 8.54 -16.54
CA PRO A 132 5.95 9.54 -17.52
C PRO A 132 5.66 8.96 -18.91
N SER A 133 6.22 7.80 -19.24
CA SER A 133 6.02 7.11 -20.53
C SER A 133 4.99 5.98 -20.47
N ALA A 134 4.43 5.66 -19.30
CA ALA A 134 3.47 4.58 -19.18
C ALA A 134 2.18 4.87 -19.93
N LYS A 135 2.01 4.27 -21.10
CA LYS A 135 0.73 4.11 -21.77
C LYS A 135 0.18 2.72 -21.48
N GLY A 136 -0.57 2.63 -20.41
CA GLY A 136 -1.48 1.58 -20.00
C GLY A 136 -1.32 0.19 -20.63
N GLY A 137 -0.43 -0.64 -20.11
CA GLY A 137 -0.35 -2.06 -20.42
C GLY A 137 1.01 -2.64 -20.08
N PRO A 138 1.09 -3.90 -19.66
CA PRO A 138 2.39 -4.53 -19.45
C PRO A 138 3.12 -4.66 -20.78
N PRO A 139 4.45 -4.39 -20.84
CA PRO A 139 5.24 -4.70 -22.02
C PRO A 139 5.12 -6.18 -22.41
N PRO A 140 5.28 -6.53 -23.70
CA PRO A 140 5.18 -7.90 -24.17
C PRO A 140 6.21 -8.79 -23.45
N LYS A 141 5.78 -10.01 -23.11
CA LYS A 141 6.65 -10.99 -22.44
C LYS A 141 7.87 -11.30 -23.30
N PRO A 142 9.07 -11.49 -22.71
CA PRO A 142 10.22 -12.05 -23.41
C PRO A 142 9.83 -13.38 -24.08
N GLY A 143 10.07 -13.50 -25.39
CA GLY A 143 9.72 -14.69 -26.18
C GLY A 143 8.27 -14.77 -26.67
N SER A 144 7.40 -13.82 -26.41
CA SER A 144 6.15 -13.66 -27.16
C SER A 144 6.51 -13.21 -28.58
N ALA A 145 5.83 -13.78 -29.60
CA ALA A 145 6.06 -13.50 -31.01
C ALA A 145 6.25 -12.00 -31.22
N LYS A 146 7.27 -11.64 -32.04
CA LYS A 146 7.58 -10.25 -32.39
C LYS A 146 6.28 -9.50 -32.61
N VAL A 147 5.98 -8.59 -31.70
CA VAL A 147 5.14 -7.45 -32.04
C VAL A 147 5.93 -6.80 -33.17
N GLU A 148 5.33 -6.64 -34.35
CA GLU A 148 5.90 -5.85 -35.41
C GLU A 148 6.44 -4.59 -34.74
N GLU A 149 7.73 -4.33 -34.97
CA GLU A 149 8.35 -3.08 -34.57
C GLU A 149 7.52 -1.97 -35.22
N ASN A 150 6.52 -1.48 -34.52
CA ASN A 150 5.93 -0.20 -34.85
C ASN A 150 7.08 0.77 -34.74
N GLU A 151 7.40 1.44 -35.84
CA GLU A 151 8.46 2.44 -36.00
C GLU A 151 8.29 3.66 -35.05
N ASP A 152 7.22 3.71 -34.27
CA ASP A 152 7.04 4.54 -33.11
C ASP A 152 7.56 3.82 -31.84
N ALA A 153 8.86 3.52 -31.79
CA ALA A 153 9.51 3.21 -30.53
C ALA A 153 9.31 4.42 -29.62
N GLU A 154 8.31 4.35 -28.73
CA GLU A 154 8.02 5.45 -27.81
C GLU A 154 9.32 5.80 -27.08
N GLU A 155 9.73 7.07 -27.22
CA GLU A 155 10.91 7.58 -26.55
C GLU A 155 10.79 7.27 -25.06
N LYS A 156 11.69 6.44 -24.53
CA LYS A 156 11.72 6.09 -23.11
C LYS A 156 12.08 7.34 -22.32
N ILE A 157 11.09 8.04 -21.84
CA ILE A 157 11.28 9.27 -21.08
C ILE A 157 11.81 8.93 -19.69
N PRO A 158 13.01 9.42 -19.30
CA PRO A 158 13.51 9.23 -17.94
C PRO A 158 12.54 9.80 -16.91
N ALA A 159 12.20 9.00 -15.95
CA ALA A 159 11.32 9.40 -14.86
C ALA A 159 12.03 10.37 -13.90
N LYS A 160 11.24 11.16 -13.19
CA LYS A 160 11.73 12.04 -12.13
C LYS A 160 11.21 11.55 -10.78
N ILE A 161 12.13 11.43 -9.83
CA ILE A 161 11.73 11.30 -8.43
C ILE A 161 11.54 12.72 -7.92
N ALA A 162 10.29 13.10 -7.69
CA ALA A 162 9.97 14.38 -7.07
C ALA A 162 10.31 14.35 -5.58
N VAL A 163 10.99 15.38 -5.09
CA VAL A 163 11.27 15.57 -3.66
C VAL A 163 10.44 16.74 -3.18
N VAL A 164 9.50 16.47 -2.28
CA VAL A 164 8.60 17.47 -1.71
C VAL A 164 8.99 17.75 -0.27
N ASP A 165 9.06 19.02 0.11
CA ASP A 165 9.22 19.49 1.49
C ASP A 165 7.83 19.75 2.08
N LEU A 166 7.41 18.94 3.06
CA LEU A 166 6.08 19.03 3.70
C LEU A 166 5.92 20.27 4.60
N ILE A 167 7.02 20.93 4.99
CA ILE A 167 6.95 22.18 5.76
C ILE A 167 6.67 23.34 4.81
N LYS A 168 7.37 23.37 3.67
CA LYS A 168 7.16 24.40 2.65
C LYS A 168 5.89 24.17 1.84
N GLY A 169 5.44 22.90 1.74
CA GLY A 169 4.29 22.51 0.93
C GLY A 169 4.54 22.57 -0.57
N GLU A 170 5.78 22.34 -0.99
CA GLU A 170 6.18 22.43 -2.41
C GLU A 170 7.21 21.39 -2.81
N LYS A 171 7.27 21.08 -4.12
CA LYS A 171 8.34 20.31 -4.71
C LYS A 171 9.62 21.17 -4.75
N VAL A 172 10.66 20.73 -4.04
CA VAL A 172 11.91 21.48 -3.89
C VAL A 172 13.01 20.96 -4.80
N ARG A 173 12.89 19.75 -5.31
CA ARG A 173 13.93 19.11 -6.12
C ARG A 173 13.38 17.93 -6.94
N GLU A 174 14.15 17.52 -7.95
CA GLU A 174 13.94 16.29 -8.71
C GLU A 174 15.25 15.50 -8.81
N ILE A 175 15.16 14.17 -8.77
CA ILE A 175 16.25 13.25 -9.07
C ILE A 175 15.87 12.51 -10.35
N THR A 176 16.77 12.47 -11.34
CA THR A 176 16.50 11.78 -12.58
C THR A 176 16.82 10.31 -12.44
N GLY A 177 15.78 9.46 -12.52
CA GLY A 177 15.88 8.00 -12.60
C GLY A 177 15.91 7.50 -14.02
N GLY A 178 15.80 6.19 -14.20
CA GLY A 178 15.50 5.57 -15.50
C GLY A 178 14.04 5.74 -15.88
N PRO A 179 13.62 5.23 -17.05
CA PRO A 179 12.21 5.24 -17.45
C PRO A 179 11.39 4.26 -16.58
N GLU A 180 10.15 4.65 -16.27
CA GLU A 180 9.21 3.90 -15.45
C GLU A 180 9.81 3.49 -14.09
N THR A 181 10.04 4.47 -13.22
CA THR A 181 10.53 4.22 -11.88
C THR A 181 9.41 3.69 -10.98
N GLU A 182 9.66 2.54 -10.38
CA GLU A 182 8.72 1.87 -9.49
C GLU A 182 9.14 2.02 -8.03
N GLY A 183 9.97 1.15 -7.52
CA GLY A 183 10.35 1.10 -6.12
C GLY A 183 11.41 2.14 -5.74
N ILE A 184 11.27 2.67 -4.55
CA ILE A 184 12.23 3.59 -3.92
C ILE A 184 12.62 3.03 -2.55
N GLU A 185 13.92 3.01 -2.25
CA GLU A 185 14.44 2.65 -0.94
C GLU A 185 15.62 3.56 -0.54
N PHE A 186 15.76 3.78 0.76
CA PHE A 186 16.89 4.54 1.31
C PHE A 186 18.00 3.60 1.76
N SER A 187 19.26 4.03 1.57
CA SER A 187 20.35 3.35 2.26
C SER A 187 20.26 3.56 3.78
N LYS A 188 20.75 2.59 4.54
CA LYS A 188 20.70 2.61 6.02
C LYS A 188 21.36 3.87 6.60
N ASP A 189 22.44 4.33 6.00
CA ASP A 189 23.14 5.55 6.40
C ASP A 189 22.44 6.84 5.93
N GLY A 190 21.36 6.69 5.16
CA GLY A 190 20.55 7.79 4.65
C GLY A 190 21.19 8.63 3.55
N LYS A 191 22.33 8.21 2.98
CA LYS A 191 23.06 8.98 1.97
C LYS A 191 22.62 8.70 0.54
N ASN A 192 22.05 7.52 0.30
CA ASN A 192 21.67 7.10 -1.02
C ASN A 192 20.19 6.78 -1.14
N LEU A 193 19.67 7.01 -2.34
CA LEU A 193 18.37 6.58 -2.81
C LEU A 193 18.57 5.47 -3.84
N VAL A 194 17.94 4.32 -3.62
CA VAL A 194 18.00 3.16 -4.51
C VAL A 194 16.67 3.04 -5.23
N ILE A 195 16.69 2.98 -6.56
CA ILE A 195 15.50 3.10 -7.40
C ILE A 195 15.47 1.93 -8.38
N THR A 196 14.33 1.28 -8.51
CA THR A 196 14.08 0.31 -9.58
C THR A 196 13.47 1.02 -10.80
N ASN A 197 14.02 0.76 -11.99
CA ASN A 197 13.57 1.34 -13.26
C ASN A 197 13.10 0.19 -14.15
N GLU A 198 11.79 0.12 -14.33
CA GLU A 198 11.14 -1.03 -14.94
C GLU A 198 11.45 -1.16 -16.43
N ALA A 199 11.33 -0.05 -17.18
CA ALA A 199 11.36 -0.09 -18.64
C ALA A 199 12.75 -0.27 -19.25
N ASP A 200 13.82 0.02 -18.51
CA ASP A 200 15.20 -0.22 -18.98
C ASP A 200 15.94 -1.32 -18.21
N ASN A 201 15.23 -2.02 -17.34
CA ASN A 201 15.77 -3.15 -16.58
C ASN A 201 17.01 -2.78 -15.77
N THR A 202 16.93 -1.69 -15.01
CA THR A 202 18.02 -1.25 -14.15
C THR A 202 17.57 -1.01 -12.71
N VAL A 203 18.54 -1.12 -11.79
CA VAL A 203 18.47 -0.51 -10.47
C VAL A 203 19.53 0.58 -10.41
N THR A 204 19.13 1.79 -10.06
CA THR A 204 20.03 2.93 -9.95
C THR A 204 20.17 3.40 -8.53
N VAL A 205 21.37 3.84 -8.17
CA VAL A 205 21.71 4.39 -6.86
C VAL A 205 22.09 5.84 -7.03
N HIS A 206 21.47 6.72 -6.28
CA HIS A 206 21.69 8.17 -6.37
C HIS A 206 22.07 8.73 -5.00
N ASN A 207 22.94 9.71 -4.98
CA ASN A 207 23.17 10.51 -3.80
C ASN A 207 21.89 11.27 -3.42
N ILE A 208 21.48 11.19 -2.17
CA ILE A 208 20.19 11.75 -1.74
C ILE A 208 20.22 13.28 -1.64
N GLU A 209 21.39 13.91 -1.49
CA GLU A 209 21.52 15.35 -1.33
C GLU A 209 21.47 16.11 -2.65
N ASP A 210 22.22 15.64 -3.65
CA ASP A 210 22.36 16.33 -4.94
C ASP A 210 21.70 15.61 -6.12
N GLY A 211 21.25 14.35 -5.91
CA GLY A 211 20.62 13.51 -6.94
C GLY A 211 21.59 12.90 -7.92
N SER A 212 22.91 13.07 -7.74
CA SER A 212 23.92 12.52 -8.65
C SER A 212 23.87 10.99 -8.69
N LEU A 213 24.05 10.41 -9.89
CA LEU A 213 24.09 8.97 -10.09
C LEU A 213 25.40 8.41 -9.50
N VAL A 214 25.27 7.49 -8.56
CA VAL A 214 26.39 6.76 -7.91
C VAL A 214 26.66 5.45 -8.64
N LYS A 215 25.63 4.69 -8.98
CA LYS A 215 25.76 3.36 -9.59
C LYS A 215 24.53 2.98 -10.41
N THR A 216 24.78 2.25 -11.49
CA THR A 216 23.75 1.56 -12.27
C THR A 216 24.00 0.06 -12.23
N ILE A 217 22.97 -0.72 -11.95
CA ILE A 217 22.98 -2.19 -11.93
C ILE A 217 22.00 -2.65 -13.00
N SER A 218 22.50 -3.32 -14.05
CA SER A 218 21.63 -3.94 -15.04
C SER A 218 21.04 -5.22 -14.50
N THR A 219 19.73 -5.41 -14.70
CA THR A 219 19.02 -6.65 -14.34
C THR A 219 18.71 -7.53 -15.55
N HIS A 220 19.07 -7.09 -16.76
CA HIS A 220 18.66 -7.71 -18.02
C HIS A 220 19.01 -9.22 -18.11
N GLU A 221 20.19 -9.62 -17.66
CA GLU A 221 20.58 -11.04 -17.65
C GLU A 221 20.09 -11.80 -16.40
N LEU A 222 19.62 -11.08 -15.40
CA LEU A 222 19.16 -11.65 -14.12
C LEU A 222 17.64 -11.85 -14.11
N GLY A 223 16.92 -10.98 -14.78
CA GLY A 223 15.47 -10.94 -14.91
C GLY A 223 14.98 -9.52 -15.17
N ASP A 224 13.98 -9.39 -16.03
CA ASP A 224 13.45 -8.11 -16.45
C ASP A 224 12.38 -7.56 -15.48
N ARG A 225 12.13 -6.25 -15.57
CA ARG A 225 11.14 -5.49 -14.80
C ARG A 225 11.40 -5.52 -13.30
N PRO A 226 12.44 -4.82 -12.81
CA PRO A 226 12.65 -4.64 -11.38
C PRO A 226 11.52 -3.78 -10.78
N ARG A 227 10.91 -4.27 -9.69
CA ARG A 227 9.75 -3.67 -9.02
C ARG A 227 10.05 -3.24 -7.59
N GLY A 228 9.55 -4.01 -6.62
CA GLY A 228 9.76 -3.72 -5.21
C GLY A 228 11.23 -3.75 -4.81
N ILE A 229 11.66 -2.83 -3.98
CA ILE A 229 13.01 -2.79 -3.40
C ILE A 229 12.95 -2.51 -1.91
N LYS A 230 13.73 -3.26 -1.11
CA LYS A 230 13.82 -3.09 0.33
C LYS A 230 15.22 -3.37 0.86
N VAL A 231 15.63 -2.56 1.83
CA VAL A 231 16.86 -2.77 2.60
C VAL A 231 16.59 -3.69 3.80
N SER A 232 17.56 -4.52 4.16
CA SER A 232 17.50 -5.32 5.38
C SER A 232 17.54 -4.45 6.64
N PRO A 233 16.97 -4.89 7.77
CA PRO A 233 16.98 -4.14 9.02
C PRO A 233 18.40 -3.75 9.51
N ASP A 234 19.40 -4.57 9.23
CA ASP A 234 20.79 -4.28 9.55
C ASP A 234 21.51 -3.38 8.53
N GLY A 235 20.89 -3.14 7.36
CA GLY A 235 21.40 -2.30 6.29
C GLY A 235 22.47 -2.96 5.41
N ASN A 236 22.71 -4.27 5.58
CA ASN A 236 23.79 -4.95 4.86
C ASN A 236 23.38 -5.51 3.51
N THR A 237 22.09 -5.64 3.24
CA THR A 237 21.58 -6.19 1.98
C THR A 237 20.36 -5.42 1.47
N TYR A 238 20.18 -5.44 0.15
CA TYR A 238 18.99 -4.94 -0.53
C TYR A 238 18.37 -6.07 -1.34
N LEU A 239 17.05 -6.10 -1.40
CA LEU A 239 16.28 -7.04 -2.21
C LEU A 239 15.52 -6.26 -3.28
N ALA A 240 15.61 -6.70 -4.53
CA ALA A 240 14.78 -6.17 -5.61
C ALA A 240 14.06 -7.31 -6.32
N THR A 241 12.74 -7.23 -6.45
CA THR A 241 11.97 -8.22 -7.24
C THR A 241 12.16 -7.96 -8.73
N LEU A 242 12.29 -9.04 -9.50
CA LEU A 242 12.41 -9.07 -10.96
C LEU A 242 11.18 -9.77 -11.53
N GLU A 243 10.18 -8.96 -11.92
CA GLU A 243 8.81 -9.44 -12.20
C GLU A 243 8.78 -10.53 -13.28
N TYR A 244 9.46 -10.30 -14.41
CA TYR A 244 9.47 -11.26 -15.51
C TYR A 244 10.54 -12.34 -15.39
N GLY A 245 11.53 -12.11 -14.52
CA GLY A 245 12.52 -13.13 -14.18
C GLY A 245 11.98 -14.19 -13.22
N ASN A 246 10.83 -13.93 -12.55
CA ASN A 246 10.33 -14.75 -11.45
C ASN A 246 11.40 -14.98 -10.38
N LYS A 247 12.07 -13.89 -9.99
CA LYS A 247 13.18 -13.89 -9.02
C LYS A 247 13.12 -12.66 -8.14
N PHE A 248 13.89 -12.71 -7.06
CA PHE A 248 14.41 -11.47 -6.48
C PHE A 248 15.93 -11.48 -6.51
N MET A 249 16.50 -10.30 -6.69
CA MET A 249 17.93 -10.05 -6.66
C MET A 249 18.33 -9.60 -5.26
N VAL A 250 19.49 -10.06 -4.81
CA VAL A 250 20.13 -9.64 -3.55
C VAL A 250 21.36 -8.80 -3.88
N LEU A 251 21.41 -7.59 -3.35
CA LEU A 251 22.58 -6.71 -3.40
C LEU A 251 23.23 -6.64 -2.01
N ASP A 252 24.55 -6.47 -1.97
CA ASP A 252 25.27 -6.15 -0.74
C ASP A 252 25.12 -4.64 -0.37
N LYS A 253 25.72 -4.24 0.74
CA LYS A 253 25.72 -2.84 1.22
C LYS A 253 26.41 -1.86 0.24
N ASP A 254 27.27 -2.34 -0.64
CA ASP A 254 27.98 -1.58 -1.67
C ASP A 254 27.30 -1.69 -3.03
N PHE A 255 26.05 -2.21 -3.03
CA PHE A 255 25.19 -2.37 -4.21
C PHE A 255 25.78 -3.31 -5.28
N ASN A 256 26.55 -4.32 -4.91
CA ASN A 256 26.97 -5.38 -5.81
C ASN A 256 25.97 -6.53 -5.79
N VAL A 257 25.69 -7.10 -6.96
CA VAL A 257 24.84 -8.28 -7.06
C VAL A 257 25.53 -9.47 -6.39
N VAL A 258 24.91 -10.02 -5.36
CA VAL A 258 25.40 -11.21 -4.64
C VAL A 258 24.81 -12.48 -5.23
N ARG A 259 23.50 -12.47 -5.49
CA ARG A 259 22.76 -13.59 -6.07
C ARG A 259 21.38 -13.19 -6.55
N THR A 260 20.76 -14.13 -7.25
CA THR A 260 19.31 -14.16 -7.47
C THR A 260 18.71 -15.37 -6.78
N VAL A 261 17.43 -15.27 -6.43
CA VAL A 261 16.64 -16.33 -5.78
C VAL A 261 15.34 -16.51 -6.56
N ASP A 262 15.03 -17.74 -6.94
CA ASP A 262 13.82 -18.06 -7.70
C ASP A 262 12.57 -17.87 -6.83
N THR A 263 11.54 -17.29 -7.44
CA THR A 263 10.21 -17.10 -6.83
C THR A 263 9.12 -17.78 -7.66
N ALA A 264 7.91 -17.75 -7.18
CA ALA A 264 6.73 -18.02 -7.98
C ALA A 264 6.46 -16.86 -8.98
N GLU A 265 5.53 -17.08 -9.91
CA GLU A 265 5.26 -16.16 -11.03
C GLU A 265 4.89 -14.74 -10.58
N THR A 266 5.59 -13.79 -11.18
CA THR A 266 5.31 -12.35 -11.09
C THR A 266 5.47 -11.82 -9.65
N PRO A 267 6.69 -11.85 -9.08
CA PRO A 267 6.98 -11.23 -7.79
C PRO A 267 6.86 -9.70 -7.90
N TYR A 268 6.26 -9.08 -6.89
CA TYR A 268 6.01 -7.64 -6.88
C TYR A 268 6.50 -6.99 -5.58
N GLY A 269 5.64 -6.88 -4.56
CA GLY A 269 6.04 -6.36 -3.26
C GLY A 269 6.97 -7.33 -2.52
N ILE A 270 8.00 -6.79 -1.89
CA ILE A 270 8.97 -7.54 -1.09
C ILE A 270 9.27 -6.79 0.20
N ALA A 271 9.49 -7.49 1.30
CA ALA A 271 9.95 -6.91 2.56
C ALA A 271 10.62 -7.96 3.45
N TYR A 272 11.46 -7.49 4.35
CA TYR A 272 11.90 -8.25 5.51
C TYR A 272 10.89 -8.14 6.66
N ASP A 273 10.91 -9.09 7.61
CA ASP A 273 10.42 -8.83 8.97
C ASP A 273 11.44 -7.92 9.72
N SER A 274 11.05 -7.34 10.85
CA SER A 274 11.92 -6.39 11.59
C SER A 274 13.16 -7.05 12.18
N LYS A 275 13.14 -8.36 12.38
CA LYS A 275 14.30 -9.12 12.85
C LYS A 275 15.31 -9.42 11.75
N GLY A 276 14.94 -9.25 10.48
CA GLY A 276 15.76 -9.65 9.34
C GLY A 276 15.94 -11.17 9.23
N GLU A 277 14.99 -11.94 9.74
CA GLU A 277 15.04 -13.41 9.74
C GLU A 277 14.31 -14.01 8.55
N ARG A 278 13.26 -13.33 8.06
CA ARG A 278 12.41 -13.79 6.97
C ARG A 278 12.22 -12.71 5.91
N ILE A 279 12.07 -13.16 4.68
CA ILE A 279 11.74 -12.35 3.52
C ILE A 279 10.35 -12.76 3.04
N PHE A 280 9.51 -11.78 2.74
CA PHE A 280 8.15 -11.97 2.22
C PHE A 280 8.06 -11.40 0.82
N VAL A 281 7.52 -12.17 -0.13
CA VAL A 281 7.39 -11.80 -1.55
C VAL A 281 5.99 -12.06 -2.03
N ALA A 282 5.30 -11.02 -2.47
CA ALA A 282 3.99 -11.15 -3.10
C ALA A 282 4.14 -11.57 -4.56
N ALA A 283 3.94 -12.84 -4.87
CA ALA A 283 3.95 -13.37 -6.23
C ALA A 283 2.52 -13.37 -6.80
N ASN A 284 2.15 -12.26 -7.44
CA ASN A 284 0.76 -11.91 -7.69
C ASN A 284 0.05 -12.82 -8.69
N LYS A 285 0.74 -13.30 -9.74
CA LYS A 285 0.14 -14.20 -10.74
C LYS A 285 0.06 -15.62 -10.22
N ALA A 286 1.04 -16.05 -9.42
CA ALA A 286 1.01 -17.34 -8.74
C ALA A 286 -0.01 -17.39 -7.59
N LYS A 287 -0.53 -16.23 -7.15
CA LYS A 287 -1.49 -16.09 -6.04
C LYS A 287 -0.94 -16.66 -4.73
N VAL A 288 0.29 -16.31 -4.41
CA VAL A 288 0.93 -16.68 -3.14
C VAL A 288 1.71 -15.50 -2.56
N LEU A 289 1.73 -15.42 -1.23
CA LEU A 289 2.76 -14.69 -0.50
C LEU A 289 3.83 -15.72 -0.09
N GLN A 290 5.01 -15.60 -0.68
CA GLN A 290 6.12 -16.51 -0.41
C GLN A 290 6.93 -16.04 0.78
N VAL A 291 7.37 -16.97 1.61
CA VAL A 291 8.23 -16.71 2.76
C VAL A 291 9.55 -17.45 2.59
N PHE A 292 10.66 -16.72 2.74
CA PHE A 292 12.02 -17.27 2.64
C PHE A 292 12.78 -16.98 3.93
N ASN A 293 13.75 -17.84 4.23
CA ASN A 293 14.75 -17.58 5.25
C ASN A 293 15.72 -16.49 4.74
N ALA A 294 15.92 -15.43 5.49
CA ALA A 294 16.73 -14.29 5.04
C ALA A 294 18.25 -14.57 5.02
N LYS A 295 18.75 -15.65 5.65
CA LYS A 295 20.17 -16.03 5.66
C LYS A 295 20.49 -17.05 4.58
N THR A 296 19.67 -18.11 4.47
CA THR A 296 19.89 -19.19 3.50
C THR A 296 19.23 -18.93 2.16
N TYR A 297 18.21 -18.06 2.12
CA TYR A 297 17.33 -17.80 0.99
C TYR A 297 16.49 -19.01 0.56
N GLU A 298 16.42 -20.03 1.41
CA GLU A 298 15.55 -21.18 1.19
C GLU A 298 14.08 -20.80 1.44
N LYS A 299 13.21 -21.30 0.58
CA LYS A 299 11.77 -21.07 0.75
C LYS A 299 11.25 -21.84 1.96
N ILE A 300 10.58 -21.12 2.85
CA ILE A 300 9.92 -21.68 4.04
C ILE A 300 8.50 -22.12 3.71
N LYS A 301 7.72 -21.23 3.05
CA LYS A 301 6.30 -21.48 2.79
C LYS A 301 5.77 -20.66 1.63
N ASP A 302 4.77 -21.20 0.94
CA ASP A 302 3.85 -20.49 0.07
C ASP A 302 2.51 -20.35 0.79
N ILE A 303 2.06 -19.12 1.02
CA ILE A 303 0.77 -18.80 1.62
C ILE A 303 -0.20 -18.52 0.48
N PRO A 304 -1.24 -19.33 0.25
CA PRO A 304 -2.23 -19.06 -0.80
C PRO A 304 -2.92 -17.71 -0.59
N THR A 305 -3.06 -16.92 -1.66
CA THR A 305 -3.66 -15.59 -1.62
C THR A 305 -4.77 -15.44 -2.66
N ALA A 306 -5.39 -14.26 -2.71
CA ALA A 306 -6.42 -13.92 -3.67
C ALA A 306 -5.83 -13.39 -5.01
N ASN A 307 -6.65 -12.75 -5.85
CA ASN A 307 -6.23 -12.30 -7.17
C ASN A 307 -5.56 -10.92 -7.11
N ARG A 308 -4.40 -10.80 -7.77
CA ARG A 308 -3.64 -9.55 -7.91
C ARG A 308 -3.34 -8.89 -6.57
N CYS A 309 -2.60 -9.61 -5.73
CA CYS A 309 -2.05 -9.08 -4.49
C CYS A 309 -0.68 -8.46 -4.78
N TRP A 310 -0.52 -7.16 -4.46
CA TRP A 310 0.69 -6.39 -4.82
C TRP A 310 1.53 -6.01 -3.61
N HIS A 311 0.91 -5.25 -2.69
CA HIS A 311 1.61 -4.67 -1.57
C HIS A 311 1.06 -5.13 -0.24
N PHE A 312 1.93 -5.15 0.74
CA PHE A 312 1.58 -5.56 2.10
C PHE A 312 2.32 -4.71 3.14
N SER A 313 1.77 -4.70 4.34
CA SER A 313 2.38 -4.11 5.53
C SER A 313 2.17 -5.05 6.72
N PHE A 314 3.15 -5.14 7.58
CA PHE A 314 2.94 -5.76 8.89
C PHE A 314 2.11 -4.84 9.78
N THR A 315 1.44 -5.42 10.78
CA THR A 315 0.93 -4.64 11.92
C THR A 315 2.10 -4.16 12.80
N PRO A 316 1.93 -3.07 13.57
CA PRO A 316 3.02 -2.53 14.40
C PRO A 316 3.61 -3.53 15.43
N ASP A 317 2.80 -4.51 15.87
CA ASP A 317 3.22 -5.61 16.76
C ASP A 317 3.80 -6.82 16.00
N GLU A 318 3.84 -6.75 14.66
CA GLU A 318 4.32 -7.76 13.72
C GLU A 318 3.66 -9.14 13.80
N LYS A 319 2.49 -9.23 14.45
CA LYS A 319 1.76 -10.50 14.54
C LYS A 319 0.95 -10.82 13.30
N GLN A 320 0.63 -9.81 12.49
CA GLN A 320 -0.18 -9.97 11.30
C GLN A 320 0.44 -9.23 10.12
N ILE A 321 0.10 -9.69 8.92
CA ILE A 321 0.41 -9.04 7.65
C ILE A 321 -0.91 -8.73 6.97
N LEU A 322 -1.04 -7.49 6.50
CA LEU A 322 -2.17 -7.02 5.71
C LEU A 322 -1.72 -6.94 4.25
N LEU A 323 -2.33 -7.74 3.37
CA LEU A 323 -1.97 -7.86 1.96
C LEU A 323 -3.09 -7.36 1.07
N ALA A 324 -2.81 -6.34 0.26
CA ALA A 324 -3.78 -5.73 -0.65
C ALA A 324 -3.92 -6.53 -1.95
N CYS A 325 -5.14 -7.03 -2.21
CA CYS A 325 -5.48 -7.92 -3.32
C CYS A 325 -6.53 -7.28 -4.24
N GLY A 326 -6.07 -6.47 -5.21
CA GLY A 326 -6.90 -5.58 -5.99
C GLY A 326 -8.05 -6.24 -6.74
N LYS A 327 -7.80 -7.28 -7.53
CA LYS A 327 -8.85 -7.96 -8.30
C LYS A 327 -9.77 -8.85 -7.46
N SER A 328 -9.57 -8.89 -6.16
CA SER A 328 -10.47 -9.56 -5.21
C SER A 328 -11.18 -8.57 -4.29
N ASP A 329 -10.95 -7.26 -4.47
CA ASP A 329 -11.52 -6.21 -3.62
C ASP A 329 -11.33 -6.53 -2.11
N ALA A 330 -10.13 -6.95 -1.75
CA ALA A 330 -9.88 -7.49 -0.43
C ALA A 330 -8.50 -7.12 0.14
N ILE A 331 -8.46 -7.01 1.45
CA ILE A 331 -7.24 -7.09 2.24
C ILE A 331 -7.24 -8.44 2.95
N LEU A 332 -6.21 -9.26 2.71
CA LEU A 332 -6.02 -10.51 3.43
C LEU A 332 -5.25 -10.21 4.72
N VAL A 333 -5.75 -10.72 5.84
CA VAL A 333 -5.07 -10.71 7.13
C VAL A 333 -4.40 -12.05 7.32
N ILE A 334 -3.09 -12.05 7.44
CA ILE A 334 -2.25 -13.24 7.52
C ILE A 334 -1.59 -13.26 8.90
N ASP A 335 -1.68 -14.37 9.61
CA ASP A 335 -0.93 -14.62 10.85
C ASP A 335 0.55 -14.77 10.47
N ALA A 336 1.40 -13.87 10.99
CA ALA A 336 2.81 -13.81 10.62
C ALA A 336 3.68 -14.93 11.22
N GLU A 337 3.18 -15.63 12.25
CA GLU A 337 3.85 -16.78 12.87
C GLU A 337 3.42 -18.09 12.21
N LYS A 338 2.09 -18.33 12.12
CA LYS A 338 1.52 -19.55 11.52
C LYS A 338 1.63 -19.56 9.99
N LEU A 339 1.83 -18.39 9.39
CA LEU A 339 1.91 -18.20 7.94
C LEU A 339 0.65 -18.71 7.22
N GLU A 340 -0.50 -18.24 7.67
CA GLU A 340 -1.80 -18.60 7.11
C GLU A 340 -2.76 -17.40 7.10
N VAL A 341 -3.66 -17.37 6.11
CA VAL A 341 -4.72 -16.35 6.04
C VAL A 341 -5.76 -16.64 7.13
N THR A 342 -6.01 -15.67 7.98
CA THR A 342 -6.94 -15.78 9.11
C THR A 342 -8.24 -15.02 8.89
N LYS A 343 -8.21 -13.95 8.08
CA LYS A 343 -9.37 -13.10 7.81
C LYS A 343 -9.24 -12.45 6.43
N GLN A 344 -10.37 -12.11 5.85
CA GLN A 344 -10.48 -11.23 4.69
C GLN A 344 -11.31 -10.02 5.08
N ILE A 345 -10.82 -8.82 4.74
CA ILE A 345 -11.52 -7.55 4.91
C ILE A 345 -11.93 -7.07 3.51
N GLU A 346 -13.21 -6.80 3.30
CA GLU A 346 -13.67 -6.23 2.04
C GLU A 346 -13.19 -4.78 1.92
N VAL A 347 -12.46 -4.48 0.85
CA VAL A 347 -12.04 -3.13 0.44
C VAL A 347 -12.23 -3.03 -1.05
N LYS A 348 -13.29 -2.33 -1.47
CA LYS A 348 -13.70 -2.23 -2.88
C LYS A 348 -12.80 -1.32 -3.70
N ASN A 349 -13.03 -1.36 -5.03
CA ASN A 349 -12.45 -0.46 -6.00
C ASN A 349 -10.92 -0.61 -6.14
N LEU A 350 -10.48 -1.85 -6.25
CA LEU A 350 -9.11 -2.22 -6.62
C LEU A 350 -8.05 -1.75 -5.58
N PRO A 351 -8.06 -2.28 -4.33
CA PRO A 351 -7.04 -1.95 -3.34
C PRO A 351 -5.63 -2.28 -3.84
N TRP A 352 -4.71 -1.31 -3.71
CA TRP A 352 -3.37 -1.42 -4.28
C TRP A 352 -2.27 -1.27 -3.24
N GLY A 353 -2.16 -0.12 -2.58
CA GLY A 353 -1.14 0.21 -1.62
C GLY A 353 -1.65 0.13 -0.18
N ILE A 354 -0.77 -0.20 0.75
CA ILE A 354 -1.08 -0.28 2.16
C ILE A 354 0.12 0.13 3.02
N VAL A 355 -0.15 0.97 4.02
CA VAL A 355 0.79 1.33 5.08
C VAL A 355 0.09 1.30 6.43
N THR A 356 0.84 1.17 7.52
CA THR A 356 0.32 1.19 8.88
C THR A 356 0.85 2.35 9.70
N TYR A 357 0.08 2.78 10.68
CA TYR A 357 0.55 3.67 11.73
C TYR A 357 0.14 3.10 13.11
N PRO A 358 1.08 2.96 14.06
CA PRO A 358 2.52 3.23 13.92
C PRO A 358 3.17 2.51 12.73
N LYS A 359 4.23 3.10 12.15
CA LYS A 359 4.92 2.52 10.99
C LYS A 359 5.49 1.15 11.32
N ALA A 360 5.23 0.19 10.46
CA ALA A 360 5.77 -1.16 10.52
C ALA A 360 6.60 -1.50 9.26
N MET A 361 7.17 -2.69 9.22
CA MET A 361 7.79 -3.23 8.01
C MET A 361 6.74 -3.45 6.92
N GLY A 362 7.14 -3.34 5.68
CA GLY A 362 6.22 -3.50 4.55
C GLY A 362 6.87 -3.24 3.21
N SER A 363 6.13 -3.47 2.15
CA SER A 363 6.62 -3.37 0.78
C SER A 363 6.57 -1.94 0.20
N LEU A 364 5.89 -1.00 0.86
CA LEU A 364 5.84 0.43 0.49
C LEU A 364 6.59 1.29 1.50
N ASP A 365 5.94 2.37 2.00
CA ASP A 365 6.54 3.25 3.01
C ASP A 365 6.59 2.50 4.35
N ALA A 366 7.78 2.07 4.71
CA ALA A 366 8.03 1.29 5.91
C ALA A 366 8.85 2.11 6.91
N LYS A 367 8.91 1.61 8.15
CA LYS A 367 9.77 2.17 9.18
C LYS A 367 11.21 2.24 8.66
N SER A 368 11.78 3.43 8.65
CA SER A 368 13.22 3.61 8.43
C SER A 368 13.94 3.22 9.72
N ASN A 369 14.78 2.21 9.65
CA ASN A 369 15.56 1.73 10.81
C ASN A 369 16.72 2.67 11.12
#